data_e1464eb72bc973735384175061e51eb8
#
_entry.id   e1464eb72bc973735384175061e51eb8
#
_cell.length_a   1.000
_cell.length_b   1.000
_cell.length_c   1.000
_cell.angle_alpha   90.00
_cell.angle_beta   90.00
_cell.angle_gamma   90.00
#
_symmetry.space_group_name_H-M   'P 1'
#
loop_
_entity.id
_entity.type
_entity.pdbx_description
1 polymer ?
#
loop_
_entity_poly.entity_id
_entity_poly.type
_entity_poly.pdbx_seq_one_letter_code
_entity_poly.pdbx_strand_id
1 'polypeptide(L)'
;MTPTVWYYVRDLDASRRFYRETLGFEEDAVDFDERWSHLRRGAMEVGLSEGEPQEDGAVAHVDVDDVKSEAERLRAEGVEVGVVVEIPQGVMRILDVYDPDGNRIQLAQEL
;
A
#
# COMPACT_ATOMS: atom_id res chain seq x y z
N MET A 1 5.81 1.84 -19.16
CA MET A 1 6.43 1.09 -18.04
C MET A 1 5.65 1.34 -16.76
N THR A 2 5.23 0.27 -16.09
CA THR A 2 4.50 0.39 -14.82
C THR A 2 5.50 0.58 -13.69
N PRO A 3 5.34 1.60 -12.84
CA PRO A 3 6.26 1.80 -11.72
C PRO A 3 6.12 0.68 -10.69
N THR A 4 7.25 0.26 -10.12
CA THR A 4 7.29 -0.73 -9.06
C THR A 4 8.01 -0.14 -7.86
N VAL A 5 7.39 -0.24 -6.70
CA VAL A 5 7.97 0.16 -5.42
C VAL A 5 8.27 -1.10 -4.63
N TRP A 6 9.48 -1.20 -4.07
CA TRP A 6 9.88 -2.33 -3.22
C TRP A 6 9.92 -1.91 -1.77
N TYR A 7 9.24 -2.70 -0.93
CA TYR A 7 9.25 -2.53 0.52
C TYR A 7 9.97 -3.69 1.19
N TYR A 8 10.71 -3.40 2.23
CA TYR A 8 11.22 -4.45 3.13
C TYR A 8 10.20 -4.68 4.23
N VAL A 9 9.91 -5.94 4.51
CA VAL A 9 8.92 -6.35 5.50
C VAL A 9 9.52 -7.44 6.40
N ARG A 10 9.16 -7.44 7.69
CA ARG A 10 9.73 -8.40 8.64
C ARG A 10 9.18 -9.81 8.47
N ASP A 11 7.89 -9.92 8.13
CA ASP A 11 7.20 -11.20 7.94
C ASP A 11 6.50 -11.18 6.59
N LEU A 12 7.09 -11.86 5.62
CA LEU A 12 6.58 -11.85 4.25
C LEU A 12 5.15 -12.38 4.17
N ASP A 13 4.85 -13.48 4.87
CA ASP A 13 3.51 -14.10 4.78
C ASP A 13 2.43 -13.19 5.36
N ALA A 14 2.70 -12.56 6.49
CA ALA A 14 1.78 -11.60 7.09
C ALA A 14 1.58 -10.38 6.19
N SER A 15 2.65 -9.88 5.57
CA SER A 15 2.59 -8.73 4.66
C SER A 15 1.85 -9.05 3.39
N ARG A 16 2.10 -10.23 2.79
CA ARG A 16 1.34 -10.69 1.61
C ARG A 16 -0.15 -10.71 1.91
N ARG A 17 -0.54 -11.22 3.06
CA ARG A 17 -1.94 -11.27 3.47
C ARG A 17 -2.52 -9.86 3.62
N PHE A 18 -1.78 -8.96 4.24
CA PHE A 18 -2.20 -7.56 4.41
C PHE A 18 -2.45 -6.89 3.05
N TYR A 19 -1.49 -6.96 2.14
CA TYR A 19 -1.63 -6.32 0.83
C TYR A 19 -2.74 -6.94 0.00
N ARG A 20 -2.93 -8.25 0.07
CA ARG A 20 -3.98 -8.94 -0.69
C ARG A 20 -5.36 -8.75 -0.09
N GLU A 21 -5.50 -9.03 1.21
CA GLU A 21 -6.83 -9.08 1.86
C GLU A 21 -7.29 -7.71 2.34
N THR A 22 -6.38 -6.87 2.81
CA THR A 22 -6.73 -5.57 3.38
C THR A 22 -6.65 -4.45 2.35
N LEU A 23 -5.61 -4.41 1.54
CA LEU A 23 -5.41 -3.35 0.54
C LEU A 23 -5.90 -3.73 -0.86
N GLY A 24 -6.33 -4.95 -1.09
CA GLY A 24 -6.92 -5.36 -2.36
C GLY A 24 -5.92 -5.53 -3.51
N PHE A 25 -4.66 -5.78 -3.21
CA PHE A 25 -3.68 -6.07 -4.25
C PHE A 25 -3.84 -7.51 -4.76
N GLU A 26 -3.52 -7.72 -6.03
CA GLU A 26 -3.42 -9.06 -6.61
C GLU A 26 -1.95 -9.47 -6.64
N GLU A 27 -1.65 -10.68 -6.17
CA GLU A 27 -0.30 -11.22 -6.19
C GLU A 27 -0.07 -11.92 -7.51
N ASP A 28 0.95 -11.50 -8.26
CA ASP A 28 1.27 -12.11 -9.56
C ASP A 28 2.53 -12.97 -9.53
N ALA A 29 3.34 -12.87 -8.48
CA ALA A 29 4.50 -13.74 -8.30
C ALA A 29 4.89 -13.81 -6.83
N VAL A 30 5.40 -14.95 -6.39
CA VAL A 30 5.96 -15.15 -5.06
C VAL A 30 7.10 -16.16 -5.14
N ASP A 31 8.18 -15.87 -4.45
CA ASP A 31 9.32 -16.79 -4.33
C ASP A 31 9.56 -17.05 -2.84
N PHE A 32 9.18 -18.25 -2.40
CA PHE A 32 9.29 -18.62 -0.99
C PHE A 32 10.74 -18.94 -0.57
N ASP A 33 11.60 -19.26 -1.52
CA ASP A 33 13.02 -19.53 -1.23
C ASP A 33 13.78 -18.23 -1.03
N GLU A 34 13.58 -17.27 -1.94
CA GLU A 34 14.24 -15.96 -1.88
C GLU A 34 13.46 -14.95 -1.03
N ARG A 35 12.29 -15.34 -0.57
CA ARG A 35 11.43 -14.54 0.33
C ARG A 35 11.05 -13.18 -0.24
N TRP A 36 10.40 -13.19 -1.40
CA TRP A 36 9.81 -11.98 -1.99
C TRP A 36 8.47 -12.27 -2.64
N SER A 37 7.68 -11.22 -2.83
CA SER A 37 6.39 -11.28 -3.51
C SER A 37 6.23 -10.04 -4.38
N HIS A 38 5.52 -10.20 -5.48
CA HIS A 38 5.18 -9.10 -6.38
C HIS A 38 3.66 -9.02 -6.51
N LEU A 39 3.10 -7.84 -6.26
CA LEU A 39 1.66 -7.63 -6.23
C LEU A 39 1.31 -6.37 -7.02
N ARG A 40 0.05 -6.26 -7.41
CA ARG A 40 -0.43 -5.13 -8.19
C ARG A 40 -1.83 -4.71 -7.77
N ARG A 41 -2.06 -3.40 -7.75
CA ARG A 41 -3.41 -2.84 -7.65
C ARG A 41 -3.51 -1.70 -8.67
N GLY A 42 -4.39 -1.83 -9.67
CA GLY A 42 -4.48 -0.88 -10.77
C GLY A 42 -3.16 -0.81 -11.53
N ALA A 43 -2.65 0.39 -11.72
CA ALA A 43 -1.38 0.60 -12.41
C ALA A 43 -0.16 0.52 -11.49
N MET A 44 -0.35 0.34 -10.18
CA MET A 44 0.74 0.33 -9.21
C MET A 44 1.22 -1.09 -8.91
N GLU A 45 2.51 -1.32 -9.06
CA GLU A 45 3.15 -2.58 -8.71
C GLU A 45 3.96 -2.40 -7.44
N VAL A 46 3.85 -3.36 -6.52
CA VAL A 46 4.57 -3.38 -5.25
C VAL A 46 5.32 -4.69 -5.12
N GLY A 47 6.60 -4.61 -4.81
CA GLY A 47 7.38 -5.76 -4.42
C GLY A 47 7.60 -5.77 -2.92
N LEU A 48 7.49 -6.94 -2.29
CA LEU A 48 7.79 -7.15 -0.88
C LEU A 48 8.99 -8.06 -0.78
N SER A 49 9.98 -7.67 -0.02
CA SER A 49 11.16 -8.48 0.24
C SER A 49 11.37 -8.61 1.75
N GLU A 50 11.57 -9.82 2.24
CA GLU A 50 11.73 -10.01 3.68
C GLU A 50 13.05 -9.44 4.16
N GLY A 51 12.98 -8.55 5.15
CA GLY A 51 14.14 -7.87 5.71
C GLY A 51 13.73 -6.73 6.64
N GLU A 52 14.68 -5.94 7.09
CA GLU A 52 14.39 -4.81 7.97
C GLU A 52 13.77 -3.65 7.19
N PRO A 53 12.62 -3.12 7.61
CA PRO A 53 11.98 -1.97 6.97
C PRO A 53 12.87 -0.73 7.00
N GLN A 54 12.77 0.08 5.95
CA GLN A 54 13.51 1.33 5.84
C GLN A 54 12.61 2.50 6.24
N GLU A 55 13.13 3.43 7.06
CA GLU A 55 12.34 4.57 7.55
C GLU A 55 11.90 5.51 6.43
N ASP A 56 12.79 5.83 5.51
CA ASP A 56 12.52 6.77 4.42
C ASP A 56 12.45 6.07 3.07
N GLY A 57 11.73 4.95 3.04
CA GLY A 57 11.55 4.20 1.81
C GLY A 57 10.64 4.90 0.81
N ALA A 58 10.56 4.35 -0.39
CA ALA A 58 9.66 4.82 -1.43
C ALA A 58 8.20 4.67 -0.99
N VAL A 59 7.29 5.43 -1.62
CA VAL A 59 5.86 5.41 -1.31
C VAL A 59 5.11 4.95 -2.55
N ALA A 60 4.33 3.87 -2.41
CA ALA A 60 3.44 3.42 -3.48
C ALA A 60 2.26 4.38 -3.56
N HIS A 61 1.89 4.75 -4.77
CA HIS A 61 0.76 5.63 -5.03
C HIS A 61 -0.33 4.82 -5.75
N VAL A 62 -1.48 4.67 -5.10
CA VAL A 62 -2.58 3.86 -5.63
C VAL A 62 -3.78 4.76 -5.90
N ASP A 63 -4.26 4.77 -7.14
CA ASP A 63 -5.47 5.49 -7.50
C ASP A 63 -6.69 4.71 -7.02
N VAL A 64 -7.60 5.40 -6.34
CA VAL A 64 -8.85 4.82 -5.83
C VAL A 64 -10.03 5.72 -6.20
N ASP A 65 -11.24 5.14 -6.21
CA ASP A 65 -12.45 5.89 -6.57
C ASP A 65 -12.97 6.75 -5.43
N ASP A 66 -12.80 6.32 -4.18
CA ASP A 66 -13.35 7.01 -3.01
C ASP A 66 -12.43 6.83 -1.79
N VAL A 67 -11.59 7.83 -1.58
CA VAL A 67 -10.62 7.83 -0.46
C VAL A 67 -11.33 7.79 0.90
N LYS A 68 -12.46 8.48 1.04
CA LYS A 68 -13.18 8.52 2.33
C LYS A 68 -13.74 7.16 2.71
N SER A 69 -14.30 6.42 1.75
CA SER A 69 -14.77 5.04 1.97
C SER A 69 -13.62 4.12 2.33
N GLU A 70 -12.48 4.27 1.65
CA GLU A 70 -11.29 3.48 1.96
C GLU A 70 -10.81 3.76 3.38
N ALA A 71 -10.79 5.04 3.79
CA ALA A 71 -10.38 5.42 5.13
C ALA A 71 -11.29 4.80 6.21
N GLU A 72 -12.61 4.86 6.01
CA GLU A 72 -13.57 4.28 6.95
C GLU A 72 -13.39 2.78 7.08
N ARG A 73 -13.27 2.09 5.96
CA ARG A 73 -13.06 0.64 5.93
C ARG A 73 -11.77 0.24 6.63
N LEU A 74 -10.67 0.92 6.29
CA LEU A 74 -9.37 0.60 6.87
C LEU A 74 -9.31 0.87 8.37
N ARG A 75 -9.90 1.97 8.82
CA ARG A 75 -9.98 2.26 10.26
C ARG A 75 -10.79 1.21 11.00
N ALA A 76 -11.89 0.75 10.42
CA ALA A 76 -12.73 -0.30 11.00
C ALA A 76 -11.97 -1.63 11.12
N GLU A 77 -11.03 -1.89 10.23
CA GLU A 77 -10.19 -3.08 10.27
C GLU A 77 -8.96 -2.91 11.17
N GLY A 78 -8.80 -1.76 11.81
CA GLY A 78 -7.68 -1.49 12.72
C GLY A 78 -6.38 -1.11 12.03
N VAL A 79 -6.44 -0.71 10.76
CA VAL A 79 -5.26 -0.30 10.01
C VAL A 79 -4.88 1.13 10.39
N GLU A 80 -3.59 1.39 10.55
CA GLU A 80 -3.09 2.74 10.80
C GLU A 80 -3.20 3.56 9.52
N VAL A 81 -3.95 4.66 9.57
CA VAL A 81 -4.11 5.59 8.45
C VAL A 81 -3.96 7.03 8.96
N GLY A 82 -3.53 7.93 8.07
CA GLY A 82 -3.50 9.35 8.35
C GLY A 82 -4.88 9.98 8.19
N VAL A 83 -4.91 11.30 8.06
CA VAL A 83 -6.13 12.03 7.78
C VAL A 83 -6.29 12.22 6.28
N VAL A 84 -7.53 12.33 5.81
CA VAL A 84 -7.81 12.64 4.40
C VAL A 84 -7.45 14.10 4.15
N VAL A 85 -6.63 14.36 3.14
CA VAL A 85 -6.17 15.71 2.78
C VAL A 85 -6.52 16.01 1.33
N GLU A 86 -7.00 17.21 1.04
CA GLU A 86 -7.25 17.66 -0.33
C GLU A 86 -6.09 18.54 -0.80
N ILE A 87 -5.47 18.18 -1.95
CA ILE A 87 -4.33 18.91 -2.51
C ILE A 87 -4.36 18.91 -4.04
N PRO A 88 -4.12 20.07 -4.67
CA PRO A 88 -4.53 21.38 -4.11
C PRO A 88 -6.02 21.34 -3.89
N GLN A 89 -6.55 22.24 -3.09
CA GLN A 89 -7.96 22.17 -2.69
C GLN A 89 -8.89 21.94 -3.89
N GLY A 90 -9.70 20.86 -3.80
CA GLY A 90 -10.68 20.56 -4.82
C GLY A 90 -10.17 19.80 -6.03
N VAL A 91 -8.91 19.37 -6.06
CA VAL A 91 -8.34 18.64 -7.21
C VAL A 91 -8.12 17.17 -6.88
N MET A 92 -7.56 16.86 -5.72
CA MET A 92 -7.21 15.50 -5.35
C MET A 92 -7.38 15.30 -3.85
N ARG A 93 -7.84 14.11 -3.46
CA ARG A 93 -7.83 13.67 -2.06
C ARG A 93 -6.81 12.58 -1.90
N ILE A 94 -6.03 12.66 -0.84
CA ILE A 94 -5.01 11.65 -0.53
C ILE A 94 -5.19 11.13 0.89
N LEU A 95 -4.72 9.90 1.10
CA LEU A 95 -4.71 9.23 2.40
C LEU A 95 -3.45 8.41 2.51
N ASP A 96 -2.67 8.63 3.56
CA ASP A 96 -1.54 7.76 3.87
C ASP A 96 -2.04 6.56 4.64
N VAL A 97 -1.62 5.37 4.22
CA VAL A 97 -1.92 4.09 4.85
C VAL A 97 -0.61 3.44 5.22
N TYR A 98 -0.54 2.84 6.40
CA TYR A 98 0.69 2.19 6.88
C TYR A 98 0.50 0.69 6.97
N ASP A 99 1.45 -0.07 6.40
CA ASP A 99 1.42 -1.52 6.52
C ASP A 99 1.90 -1.94 7.92
N PRO A 100 1.87 -3.25 8.27
CA PRO A 100 2.27 -3.70 9.61
C PRO A 100 3.71 -3.34 10.00
N ASP A 101 4.57 -3.06 9.05
CA ASP A 101 5.96 -2.68 9.29
C ASP A 101 6.17 -1.16 9.28
N GLY A 102 5.11 -0.38 9.08
CA GLY A 102 5.18 1.07 9.01
C GLY A 102 5.54 1.61 7.64
N ASN A 103 5.55 0.78 6.60
CA ASN A 103 5.76 1.26 5.23
C ASN A 103 4.54 2.06 4.78
N ARG A 104 4.78 3.21 4.16
CA ARG A 104 3.72 4.13 3.76
C ARG A 104 3.24 3.85 2.34
N ILE A 105 1.93 3.76 2.19
CA ILE A 105 1.22 3.68 0.91
C ILE A 105 0.31 4.89 0.84
N GLN A 106 0.25 5.55 -0.30
CA GLN A 106 -0.63 6.69 -0.50
C GLN A 106 -1.78 6.32 -1.42
N LEU A 107 -3.01 6.47 -0.93
CA LEU A 107 -4.21 6.32 -1.75
C LEU A 107 -4.62 7.70 -2.26
N ALA A 108 -4.99 7.80 -3.52
CA ALA A 108 -5.32 9.07 -4.15
C ALA A 108 -6.60 8.97 -4.96
N GLN A 109 -7.44 9.99 -4.83
CA GLN A 109 -8.69 10.13 -5.57
C GLN A 109 -8.65 11.45 -6.33
N GLU A 110 -8.85 11.38 -7.63
CA GLU A 110 -9.03 12.57 -8.46
C GLU A 110 -10.46 13.10 -8.30
N LEU A 111 -10.60 14.39 -8.04
CA LEU A 111 -11.91 15.02 -7.82
C LEU A 111 -12.46 15.67 -9.09
#